data_5500578ed4051cd2e6a9089fda7350c6
#
_entry.id   5500578ed4051cd2e6a9089fda7350c6
#
_cell.length_a   1.000
_cell.length_b   1.000
_cell.length_c   1.000
_cell.angle_alpha   90.00
_cell.angle_beta   90.00
_cell.angle_gamma   90.00
#
_symmetry.space_group_name_H-M   'P 1'
#
loop_
_entity.id
_entity.type
_entity.pdbx_description
1 polymer ?
#
loop_
_entity_poly.entity_id
_entity_poly.type
_entity_poly.pdbx_seq_one_letter_code
_entity_poly.pdbx_strand_id
1 'polypeptide(L)'
;MPFQQAAWLLAALCLGHAGVSVAAARPKVHSLGLGAIKRVPYSVEGDPAGALAGEKSLEVRPLIVDGKVREWTTGDTHDVTERSFVVRRALRLNDALPGDKAEHWVWQRGPWLLLDRVTRHDAALRLPDFDPAASDVVWFRDYAAYCGLSATGKQLYAVVSQVGGRKPVLAKKLGAWNPADHPKPACAKPVWQREPLRVTFHPAGQAEVSFDLVGMSAVLVEDGDAEDDTP
;
A
#
# COMPACT_ATOMS: atom_id res chain seq x y z
N MET A 1 -38.87 96.68 -0.27
CA MET A 1 -37.96 95.66 -0.83
C MET A 1 -37.61 94.67 0.27
N PRO A 2 -38.17 93.47 0.31
CA PRO A 2 -37.65 92.46 1.19
C PRO A 2 -37.12 91.26 0.35
N PHE A 3 -35.98 90.79 0.76
CA PHE A 3 -35.31 89.57 0.23
C PHE A 3 -35.96 88.37 0.84
N GLN A 4 -36.46 87.46 0.00
CA GLN A 4 -36.91 86.13 0.40
C GLN A 4 -35.72 85.15 0.31
N GLN A 5 -35.34 84.58 1.46
CA GLN A 5 -34.39 83.50 1.52
C GLN A 5 -35.16 82.18 1.43
N ALA A 6 -34.84 81.38 0.40
CA ALA A 6 -35.34 80.04 0.20
C ALA A 6 -34.41 79.06 0.93
N ALA A 7 -34.93 78.40 1.93
CA ALA A 7 -34.22 77.28 2.64
C ALA A 7 -34.41 75.95 1.88
N TRP A 8 -33.32 75.36 1.39
CA TRP A 8 -33.30 74.04 0.82
C TRP A 8 -33.08 72.98 1.92
N LEU A 9 -34.06 72.17 2.17
CA LEU A 9 -33.95 70.99 2.98
C LEU A 9 -33.37 69.81 2.18
N LEU A 10 -32.13 69.42 2.47
CA LEU A 10 -31.49 68.21 1.97
C LEU A 10 -31.92 67.05 2.85
N ALA A 11 -32.81 66.22 2.33
CA ALA A 11 -33.13 64.92 2.94
C ALA A 11 -32.06 63.92 2.58
N ALA A 12 -31.20 63.55 3.54
CA ALA A 12 -30.22 62.48 3.41
C ALA A 12 -30.91 61.14 3.52
N LEU A 13 -31.05 60.41 2.39
CA LEU A 13 -31.54 59.05 2.34
C LEU A 13 -30.39 58.12 2.77
N CYS A 14 -30.38 57.65 4.01
CA CYS A 14 -29.50 56.56 4.50
C CYS A 14 -30.00 55.23 3.94
N LEU A 15 -29.48 54.79 2.81
CA LEU A 15 -29.63 53.43 2.32
C LEU A 15 -28.80 52.47 3.21
N GLY A 16 -29.47 51.82 4.17
CA GLY A 16 -28.90 50.76 4.98
C GLY A 16 -28.52 49.55 4.10
N HIS A 17 -27.25 49.38 3.87
CA HIS A 17 -26.74 48.13 3.27
C HIS A 17 -26.84 47.04 4.31
N ALA A 18 -27.87 46.18 4.22
CA ALA A 18 -27.91 44.93 4.94
C ALA A 18 -26.80 44.02 4.39
N GLY A 19 -25.65 44.02 5.05
CA GLY A 19 -24.55 43.10 4.75
C GLY A 19 -24.98 41.65 5.00
N VAL A 20 -25.22 40.91 3.92
CA VAL A 20 -25.43 39.47 3.99
C VAL A 20 -24.09 38.86 4.41
N SER A 21 -23.94 38.55 5.70
CA SER A 21 -22.81 37.75 6.22
C SER A 21 -22.93 36.33 5.65
N VAL A 22 -22.24 36.07 4.56
CA VAL A 22 -22.02 34.70 4.08
C VAL A 22 -21.12 34.04 5.11
N ALA A 23 -21.71 33.23 6.00
CA ALA A 23 -20.96 32.39 6.91
C ALA A 23 -20.12 31.43 6.06
N ALA A 24 -18.82 31.69 5.95
CA ALA A 24 -17.89 30.78 5.31
C ALA A 24 -18.01 29.41 5.99
N ALA A 25 -18.47 28.41 5.25
CA ALA A 25 -18.58 27.05 5.74
C ALA A 25 -17.18 26.63 6.23
N ARG A 26 -17.06 26.30 7.51
CA ARG A 26 -15.80 25.80 8.07
C ARG A 26 -15.36 24.59 7.24
N PRO A 27 -14.10 24.54 6.77
CA PRO A 27 -13.61 23.40 6.04
C PRO A 27 -13.81 22.15 6.89
N LYS A 28 -14.50 21.15 6.36
CA LYS A 28 -14.66 19.86 7.05
C LYS A 28 -13.26 19.31 7.30
N VAL A 29 -12.91 19.18 8.58
CA VAL A 29 -11.70 18.44 8.97
C VAL A 29 -11.99 16.98 8.71
N HIS A 30 -11.45 16.48 7.67
CA HIS A 30 -11.57 15.07 7.32
C HIS A 30 -10.62 14.23 8.18
N SER A 31 -11.03 13.08 8.61
CA SER A 31 -10.22 12.16 9.39
C SER A 31 -9.86 10.93 8.57
N LEU A 32 -8.62 10.48 8.74
CA LEU A 32 -8.12 9.24 8.17
C LEU A 32 -7.38 8.48 9.27
N GLY A 33 -7.74 7.24 9.51
CA GLY A 33 -7.10 6.43 10.55
C GLY A 33 -7.42 4.95 10.44
N LEU A 34 -6.68 4.16 11.19
CA LEU A 34 -6.95 2.74 11.36
C LEU A 34 -7.70 2.50 12.67
N GLY A 35 -8.79 1.76 12.60
CA GLY A 35 -9.58 1.38 13.78
C GLY A 35 -8.93 0.29 14.63
N ALA A 36 -9.68 -0.28 15.56
CA ALA A 36 -9.22 -1.32 16.46
C ALA A 36 -8.87 -2.62 15.70
N ILE A 37 -7.89 -3.36 16.23
CA ILE A 37 -7.48 -4.66 15.72
C ILE A 37 -8.58 -5.68 16.01
N LYS A 38 -8.87 -6.53 15.03
CA LYS A 38 -9.69 -7.73 15.17
C LYS A 38 -8.90 -8.95 14.69
N ARG A 39 -9.04 -10.07 15.38
CA ARG A 39 -8.53 -11.36 14.91
C ARG A 39 -9.64 -12.09 14.18
N VAL A 40 -9.33 -12.57 12.98
CA VAL A 40 -10.30 -13.20 12.08
C VAL A 40 -9.71 -14.50 11.51
N PRO A 41 -10.55 -15.49 11.10
CA PRO A 41 -10.07 -16.69 10.43
C PRO A 41 -9.26 -16.33 9.19
N TYR A 42 -8.08 -16.93 9.06
CA TYR A 42 -7.19 -16.67 7.93
C TYR A 42 -7.05 -17.93 7.08
N SER A 43 -7.27 -17.79 5.79
CA SER A 43 -6.97 -18.83 4.80
C SER A 43 -5.86 -18.36 3.88
N VAL A 44 -4.85 -19.19 3.70
CA VAL A 44 -3.85 -19.02 2.64
C VAL A 44 -4.43 -19.70 1.40
N GLU A 45 -4.42 -18.99 0.28
CA GLU A 45 -4.93 -19.52 -0.99
C GLU A 45 -4.31 -20.89 -1.31
N GLY A 46 -5.17 -21.86 -1.61
CA GLY A 46 -4.77 -23.23 -1.91
C GLY A 46 -4.61 -24.13 -0.69
N ASP A 47 -4.73 -23.62 0.54
CA ASP A 47 -4.79 -24.45 1.74
C ASP A 47 -6.25 -24.86 1.97
N PRO A 48 -6.57 -26.16 1.99
CA PRO A 48 -7.94 -26.61 2.26
C PRO A 48 -8.36 -26.15 3.65
N ALA A 49 -9.54 -25.56 3.75
CA ALA A 49 -10.15 -25.20 5.02
C ALA A 49 -10.23 -26.45 5.90
N GLY A 50 -9.59 -26.42 7.07
CA GLY A 50 -9.58 -27.53 8.03
C GLY A 50 -8.41 -28.50 7.92
N ALA A 51 -7.48 -28.35 6.97
CA ALA A 51 -6.26 -29.17 6.93
C ALA A 51 -5.18 -28.70 7.92
N LEU A 52 -5.40 -27.59 8.62
CA LEU A 52 -4.43 -27.03 9.54
C LEU A 52 -4.78 -27.34 10.98
N ALA A 53 -3.98 -28.17 11.59
CA ALA A 53 -3.84 -28.20 13.04
C ALA A 53 -3.24 -26.82 13.47
N GLY A 54 -4.09 -25.84 13.67
CA GLY A 54 -3.76 -24.47 14.03
C GLY A 54 -4.34 -23.47 13.05
N GLU A 55 -5.60 -23.04 13.28
CA GLU A 55 -6.17 -21.89 12.59
C GLU A 55 -5.22 -20.70 12.74
N LYS A 56 -4.54 -20.33 11.67
CA LYS A 56 -3.79 -19.09 11.64
C LYS A 56 -4.81 -17.95 11.59
N SER A 57 -4.84 -17.12 12.62
CA SER A 57 -5.66 -15.92 12.63
C SER A 57 -4.93 -14.78 11.92
N LEU A 58 -5.66 -14.01 11.15
CA LEU A 58 -5.19 -12.74 10.59
C LEU A 58 -5.64 -11.59 11.50
N GLU A 59 -4.74 -10.69 11.82
CA GLU A 59 -5.11 -9.42 12.43
C GLU A 59 -5.56 -8.45 11.35
N VAL A 60 -6.76 -7.89 11.51
CA VAL A 60 -7.32 -6.93 10.57
C VAL A 60 -7.74 -5.65 11.29
N ARG A 61 -7.63 -4.54 10.59
CA ARG A 61 -8.04 -3.22 11.08
C ARG A 61 -8.87 -2.51 10.01
N PRO A 62 -9.99 -1.90 10.37
CA PRO A 62 -10.74 -1.08 9.42
C PRO A 62 -9.96 0.21 9.11
N LEU A 63 -9.84 0.54 7.85
CA LEU A 63 -9.45 1.86 7.38
C LEU A 63 -10.68 2.76 7.46
N ILE A 64 -10.62 3.77 8.29
CA ILE A 64 -11.71 4.69 8.56
C ILE A 64 -11.42 6.03 7.89
N VAL A 65 -12.33 6.45 7.01
CA VAL A 65 -12.29 7.75 6.35
C VAL A 65 -13.58 8.49 6.72
N ASP A 66 -13.43 9.66 7.33
CA ASP A 66 -14.56 10.50 7.79
C ASP A 66 -15.58 9.73 8.65
N GLY A 67 -15.07 8.90 9.57
CA GLY A 67 -15.88 8.09 10.48
C GLY A 67 -16.54 6.87 9.87
N LYS A 68 -16.30 6.57 8.59
CA LYS A 68 -16.84 5.39 7.88
C LYS A 68 -15.74 4.39 7.55
N VAL A 69 -16.03 3.11 7.72
CA VAL A 69 -15.14 2.04 7.26
C VAL A 69 -15.12 2.06 5.73
N ARG A 70 -13.96 2.34 5.16
CA ARG A 70 -13.72 2.37 3.73
C ARG A 70 -13.26 1.02 3.20
N GLU A 71 -12.26 0.45 3.88
CA GLU A 71 -11.62 -0.80 3.53
C GLU A 71 -11.22 -1.55 4.79
N TRP A 72 -10.94 -2.84 4.65
CA TRP A 72 -10.27 -3.63 5.67
C TRP A 72 -8.80 -3.80 5.31
N THR A 73 -7.93 -3.71 6.30
CA THR A 73 -6.47 -3.79 6.12
C THR A 73 -5.86 -4.75 7.14
N THR A 74 -4.64 -5.22 6.88
CA THR A 74 -3.86 -5.97 7.88
C THR A 74 -3.26 -5.07 8.96
N GLY A 75 -3.34 -3.75 8.76
CA GLY A 75 -2.69 -2.79 9.64
C GLY A 75 -1.21 -2.56 9.32
N ASP A 76 -0.62 -3.34 8.41
CA ASP A 76 0.74 -3.10 7.92
C ASP A 76 0.76 -1.81 7.12
N THR A 77 1.45 -0.80 7.62
CA THR A 77 1.57 0.51 7.00
C THR A 77 3.01 0.90 6.79
N HIS A 78 3.28 1.69 5.76
CA HIS A 78 4.57 2.30 5.55
C HIS A 78 4.41 3.71 4.99
N ASP A 79 5.12 4.67 5.58
CA ASP A 79 5.11 6.06 5.13
C ASP A 79 5.99 6.23 3.90
N VAL A 80 5.38 6.62 2.78
CA VAL A 80 6.07 6.87 1.51
C VAL A 80 6.59 8.30 1.49
N THR A 81 5.75 9.24 1.94
CA THR A 81 6.07 10.65 2.15
C THR A 81 5.31 11.14 3.39
N GLU A 82 5.56 12.37 3.83
CA GLU A 82 4.74 13.00 4.89
C GLU A 82 3.25 13.04 4.53
N ARG A 83 2.95 13.15 3.23
CA ARG A 83 1.59 13.24 2.70
C ARG A 83 0.95 11.89 2.41
N SER A 84 1.72 10.87 2.08
CA SER A 84 1.20 9.60 1.60
C SER A 84 1.79 8.39 2.32
N PHE A 85 0.99 7.36 2.47
CA PHE A 85 1.41 6.08 3.01
C PHE A 85 0.74 4.93 2.27
N VAL A 86 1.32 3.76 2.38
CA VAL A 86 0.74 2.52 1.87
C VAL A 86 0.23 1.67 3.02
N VAL A 87 -0.82 0.89 2.75
CA VAL A 87 -1.39 -0.07 3.69
C VAL A 87 -1.78 -1.34 2.94
N ARG A 88 -1.57 -2.49 3.56
CA ARG A 88 -1.96 -3.77 2.94
C ARG A 88 -3.44 -4.04 3.18
N ARG A 89 -4.20 -4.35 2.14
CA ARG A 89 -5.62 -4.75 2.26
C ARG A 89 -5.75 -6.11 2.92
N ALA A 90 -6.87 -6.30 3.62
CA ALA A 90 -7.38 -7.60 4.01
C ALA A 90 -8.68 -7.86 3.23
N LEU A 91 -8.74 -8.99 2.52
CA LEU A 91 -9.88 -9.38 1.72
C LEU A 91 -10.72 -10.39 2.49
N ARG A 92 -12.03 -10.21 2.51
CA ARG A 92 -12.98 -11.18 3.03
C ARG A 92 -13.59 -11.93 1.87
N LEU A 93 -13.42 -13.23 1.84
CA LEU A 93 -13.86 -14.12 0.78
C LEU A 93 -14.81 -15.16 1.33
N ASN A 94 -15.77 -15.56 0.52
CA ASN A 94 -16.59 -16.72 0.81
C ASN A 94 -16.02 -17.91 0.03
N ASP A 95 -15.48 -18.89 0.73
CA ASP A 95 -14.90 -20.11 0.16
C ASP A 95 -15.80 -21.32 0.28
N ALA A 96 -17.12 -21.09 0.54
CA ALA A 96 -18.12 -22.16 0.53
C ALA A 96 -18.13 -22.88 -0.82
N LEU A 97 -18.17 -24.21 -0.80
CA LEU A 97 -18.25 -25.02 -2.00
C LEU A 97 -19.64 -24.95 -2.62
N PRO A 98 -19.78 -25.17 -3.94
CA PRO A 98 -21.09 -25.34 -4.58
C PRO A 98 -21.87 -26.49 -3.92
N GLY A 99 -22.98 -26.15 -3.26
CA GLY A 99 -23.81 -27.11 -2.53
C GLY A 99 -23.77 -26.95 -1.01
N ASP A 100 -22.88 -26.16 -0.46
CA ASP A 100 -22.89 -25.80 0.95
C ASP A 100 -24.13 -24.99 1.29
N LYS A 101 -24.77 -25.32 2.43
CA LYS A 101 -25.98 -24.62 2.90
C LYS A 101 -25.68 -23.31 3.60
N ALA A 102 -24.42 -23.08 3.99
CA ALA A 102 -23.96 -21.92 4.74
C ALA A 102 -22.76 -21.27 4.04
N GLU A 103 -22.70 -19.94 4.14
CA GLU A 103 -21.54 -19.19 3.72
C GLU A 103 -20.37 -19.46 4.67
N HIS A 104 -19.19 -19.68 4.11
CA HIS A 104 -17.94 -19.82 4.86
C HIS A 104 -17.00 -18.65 4.56
N TRP A 105 -16.92 -17.71 5.51
CA TRP A 105 -16.14 -16.49 5.34
C TRP A 105 -14.74 -16.63 5.92
N VAL A 106 -13.75 -16.43 5.06
CA VAL A 106 -12.33 -16.41 5.41
C VAL A 106 -11.70 -15.09 5.01
N TRP A 107 -10.55 -14.82 5.56
CA TRP A 107 -9.80 -13.61 5.28
C TRP A 107 -8.45 -13.96 4.66
N GLN A 108 -8.02 -13.11 3.74
CA GLN A 108 -6.74 -13.24 3.06
C GLN A 108 -6.04 -11.89 3.01
N ARG A 109 -4.71 -11.94 2.91
CA ARG A 109 -3.93 -10.74 2.62
C ARG A 109 -4.14 -10.36 1.17
N GLY A 110 -4.49 -9.09 0.95
CA GLY A 110 -4.74 -8.53 -0.38
C GLY A 110 -3.57 -7.71 -0.91
N PRO A 111 -3.80 -6.98 -2.01
CA PRO A 111 -2.84 -6.04 -2.55
C PRO A 111 -2.66 -4.82 -1.64
N TRP A 112 -1.70 -3.97 -1.98
CA TRP A 112 -1.43 -2.72 -1.28
C TRP A 112 -2.29 -1.58 -1.81
N LEU A 113 -2.64 -0.67 -0.93
CA LEU A 113 -3.28 0.61 -1.23
C LEU A 113 -2.31 1.75 -0.96
N LEU A 114 -2.33 2.75 -1.81
CA LEU A 114 -1.71 4.05 -1.58
C LEU A 114 -2.78 5.02 -1.10
N LEU A 115 -2.52 5.71 0.00
CA LEU A 115 -3.43 6.68 0.59
C LEU A 115 -2.77 8.05 0.68
N ASP A 116 -3.54 9.08 0.35
CA ASP A 116 -3.16 10.48 0.51
C ASP A 116 -3.81 11.05 1.78
N ARG A 117 -3.00 11.51 2.74
CA ARG A 117 -3.47 12.06 4.02
C ARG A 117 -4.24 13.36 3.88
N VAL A 118 -4.02 14.10 2.80
CA VAL A 118 -4.64 15.40 2.56
C VAL A 118 -5.97 15.23 1.83
N THR A 119 -5.96 14.54 0.69
CA THR A 119 -7.15 14.32 -0.13
C THR A 119 -8.00 13.15 0.32
N ARG A 120 -7.43 12.22 1.12
CA ARG A 120 -7.98 10.94 1.56
C ARG A 120 -8.37 10.01 0.42
N HIS A 121 -7.79 10.29 -0.72
CA HIS A 121 -7.91 9.40 -1.86
C HIS A 121 -7.17 8.10 -1.56
N ASP A 122 -7.85 6.99 -1.79
CA ASP A 122 -7.28 5.64 -1.77
C ASP A 122 -7.21 5.10 -3.20
N ALA A 123 -6.10 4.53 -3.55
CA ALA A 123 -5.89 3.91 -4.85
C ALA A 123 -5.17 2.58 -4.71
N ALA A 124 -5.53 1.61 -5.55
CA ALA A 124 -4.78 0.38 -5.61
C ALA A 124 -3.34 0.66 -6.07
N LEU A 125 -2.37 0.28 -5.25
CA LEU A 125 -0.96 0.38 -5.62
C LEU A 125 -0.62 -0.76 -6.59
N ARG A 126 -0.12 -0.41 -7.76
CA ARG A 126 0.33 -1.39 -8.75
C ARG A 126 1.76 -1.81 -8.44
N LEU A 127 1.92 -3.05 -8.05
CA LEU A 127 3.21 -3.70 -7.88
C LEU A 127 3.32 -4.78 -8.97
N PRO A 128 4.25 -4.65 -9.93
CA PRO A 128 4.40 -5.62 -11.02
C PRO A 128 4.68 -7.04 -10.49
N ASP A 129 4.04 -8.05 -11.06
CA ASP A 129 4.22 -9.46 -10.70
C ASP A 129 4.01 -9.78 -9.20
N PHE A 130 3.34 -8.90 -8.47
CA PHE A 130 3.05 -9.09 -7.06
C PHE A 130 1.89 -10.07 -6.87
N ASP A 131 2.15 -11.17 -6.15
CA ASP A 131 1.15 -12.13 -5.72
C ASP A 131 0.93 -11.99 -4.21
N PRO A 132 -0.26 -11.56 -3.76
CA PRO A 132 -0.55 -11.39 -2.33
C PRO A 132 -0.34 -12.65 -1.48
N ALA A 133 -0.49 -13.84 -2.06
CA ALA A 133 -0.32 -15.10 -1.36
C ALA A 133 1.13 -15.56 -1.24
N ALA A 134 2.00 -15.14 -2.18
CA ALA A 134 3.38 -15.61 -2.27
C ALA A 134 4.43 -14.53 -2.01
N SER A 135 4.07 -13.25 -2.14
CA SER A 135 5.01 -12.13 -2.07
C SER A 135 4.88 -11.37 -0.75
N ASP A 136 6.02 -11.17 -0.08
CA ASP A 136 6.15 -10.23 1.03
C ASP A 136 6.94 -9.00 0.59
N VAL A 137 6.38 -7.81 0.81
CA VAL A 137 7.02 -6.54 0.47
C VAL A 137 7.82 -6.02 1.67
N VAL A 138 9.04 -5.59 1.40
CA VAL A 138 9.83 -4.78 2.35
C VAL A 138 10.07 -3.40 1.74
N TRP A 139 9.69 -2.40 2.51
CA TRP A 139 9.71 -1.01 2.08
C TRP A 139 11.00 -0.31 2.51
N PHE A 140 11.50 0.54 1.63
CA PHE A 140 12.53 1.53 1.95
C PHE A 140 12.18 2.84 1.26
N ARG A 141 11.83 3.88 2.04
CA ARG A 141 11.31 5.15 1.51
C ARG A 141 10.11 4.88 0.58
N ASP A 142 10.22 5.24 -0.69
CA ASP A 142 9.22 5.03 -1.73
C ASP A 142 9.48 3.79 -2.61
N TYR A 143 10.43 2.93 -2.20
CA TYR A 143 10.74 1.68 -2.89
C TYR A 143 10.12 0.48 -2.18
N ALA A 144 9.55 -0.41 -2.99
CA ALA A 144 9.03 -1.71 -2.59
C ALA A 144 9.93 -2.81 -3.16
N ALA A 145 10.52 -3.65 -2.32
CA ALA A 145 11.25 -4.84 -2.74
C ALA A 145 10.48 -6.10 -2.37
N TYR A 146 10.38 -7.03 -3.31
CA TYR A 146 9.67 -8.31 -3.12
C TYR A 146 10.06 -9.32 -4.20
N CYS A 147 9.83 -10.60 -3.94
CA CYS A 147 9.83 -11.61 -4.99
C CYS A 147 8.45 -11.64 -5.64
N GLY A 148 8.42 -11.40 -6.94
CA GLY A 148 7.22 -11.43 -7.75
C GLY A 148 7.05 -12.75 -8.51
N LEU A 149 5.81 -13.13 -8.81
CA LEU A 149 5.47 -14.25 -9.66
C LEU A 149 4.87 -13.74 -10.97
N SER A 150 5.29 -14.36 -12.09
CA SER A 150 4.62 -14.07 -13.37
C SER A 150 3.12 -14.34 -13.26
N ALA A 151 2.33 -13.77 -14.18
CA ALA A 151 0.88 -13.99 -14.24
C ALA A 151 0.49 -15.48 -14.37
N THR A 152 1.40 -16.33 -14.87
CA THR A 152 1.19 -17.79 -14.95
C THR A 152 1.62 -18.53 -13.68
N GLY A 153 2.22 -17.85 -12.70
CA GLY A 153 2.78 -18.45 -11.49
C GLY A 153 4.03 -19.31 -11.72
N LYS A 154 4.60 -19.32 -12.94
CA LYS A 154 5.68 -20.24 -13.31
C LYS A 154 7.09 -19.62 -13.31
N GLN A 155 7.19 -18.32 -13.10
CA GLN A 155 8.47 -17.62 -13.13
C GLN A 155 8.58 -16.72 -11.89
N LEU A 156 9.72 -16.77 -11.23
CA LEU A 156 10.06 -15.95 -10.08
C LEU A 156 10.94 -14.79 -10.50
N TYR A 157 10.68 -13.62 -9.94
CA TYR A 157 11.42 -12.39 -10.19
C TYR A 157 11.84 -11.72 -8.90
N ALA A 158 13.06 -11.15 -8.88
CA ALA A 158 13.40 -10.11 -7.93
C ALA A 158 12.88 -8.78 -8.47
N VAL A 159 12.04 -8.09 -7.70
CA VAL A 159 11.40 -6.86 -8.13
C VAL A 159 11.68 -5.75 -7.15
N VAL A 160 12.10 -4.60 -7.66
CA VAL A 160 12.09 -3.32 -6.94
C VAL A 160 11.23 -2.35 -7.72
N SER A 161 10.17 -1.87 -7.09
CA SER A 161 9.23 -0.93 -7.69
C SER A 161 9.19 0.35 -6.87
N GLN A 162 9.21 1.51 -7.55
CA GLN A 162 9.03 2.81 -6.92
C GLN A 162 7.55 3.20 -6.92
N VAL A 163 7.05 3.71 -5.81
CA VAL A 163 5.67 4.21 -5.72
C VAL A 163 5.47 5.35 -6.71
N GLY A 164 4.45 5.22 -7.57
CA GLY A 164 4.19 6.17 -8.65
C GLY A 164 5.04 5.96 -9.91
N GLY A 165 6.03 5.07 -9.88
CA GLY A 165 6.81 4.66 -11.05
C GLY A 165 5.97 3.88 -12.05
N ARG A 166 6.19 4.11 -13.34
CA ARG A 166 5.49 3.36 -14.42
C ARG A 166 6.09 1.99 -14.68
N LYS A 167 7.37 1.83 -14.40
CA LYS A 167 8.14 0.60 -14.58
C LYS A 167 8.90 0.28 -13.31
N PRO A 168 9.15 -0.99 -13.01
CA PRO A 168 10.02 -1.34 -11.90
C PRO A 168 11.44 -0.85 -12.16
N VAL A 169 12.15 -0.48 -11.10
CA VAL A 169 13.58 -0.14 -11.12
C VAL A 169 14.40 -1.40 -11.37
N LEU A 170 13.93 -2.53 -10.82
CA LEU A 170 14.49 -3.86 -11.03
C LEU A 170 13.35 -4.83 -11.32
N ALA A 171 13.52 -5.66 -12.36
CA ALA A 171 12.74 -6.86 -12.60
C ALA A 171 13.67 -7.95 -13.17
N LYS A 172 14.36 -8.67 -12.29
CA LYS A 172 15.31 -9.70 -12.66
C LYS A 172 14.69 -11.08 -12.49
N LYS A 173 14.66 -11.85 -13.56
CA LYS A 173 14.23 -13.25 -13.51
C LYS A 173 15.22 -14.05 -12.64
N LEU A 174 14.70 -14.73 -11.63
CA LEU A 174 15.46 -15.60 -10.73
C LEU A 174 15.43 -17.06 -11.22
N GLY A 175 14.31 -17.52 -11.78
CA GLY A 175 14.21 -18.87 -12.29
C GLY A 175 12.76 -19.32 -12.51
N ALA A 176 12.62 -20.60 -12.90
CA ALA A 176 11.33 -21.25 -12.96
C ALA A 176 10.79 -21.43 -11.53
N TRP A 177 9.48 -21.34 -11.40
CA TRP A 177 8.78 -21.55 -10.13
C TRP A 177 7.65 -22.56 -10.31
N ASN A 178 7.56 -23.50 -9.37
CA ASN A 178 6.44 -24.43 -9.29
C ASN A 178 5.92 -24.42 -7.86
N PRO A 179 4.70 -23.94 -7.59
CA PRO A 179 4.15 -23.89 -6.23
C PRO A 179 4.05 -25.26 -5.54
N ALA A 180 3.98 -26.36 -6.31
CA ALA A 180 3.92 -27.71 -5.75
C ALA A 180 5.26 -28.16 -5.15
N ASP A 181 6.37 -27.65 -5.68
CA ASP A 181 7.73 -28.04 -5.30
C ASP A 181 8.36 -27.08 -4.29
N HIS A 182 7.75 -25.89 -4.11
CA HIS A 182 8.32 -24.83 -3.30
C HIS A 182 7.33 -24.30 -2.26
N PRO A 183 7.82 -24.04 -1.04
CA PRO A 183 6.97 -23.50 0.03
C PRO A 183 6.56 -22.05 -0.30
N LYS A 184 5.44 -21.62 0.24
CA LYS A 184 5.08 -20.21 0.31
C LYS A 184 5.57 -19.61 1.63
N PRO A 185 6.08 -18.38 1.66
CA PRO A 185 6.27 -17.45 0.52
C PRO A 185 7.39 -17.89 -0.44
N ALA A 186 7.36 -17.35 -1.65
CA ALA A 186 8.34 -17.66 -2.70
C ALA A 186 9.78 -17.21 -2.37
N CYS A 187 9.91 -16.24 -1.48
CA CYS A 187 11.18 -15.72 -0.94
C CYS A 187 11.03 -15.44 0.55
N ALA A 188 12.11 -15.53 1.29
CA ALA A 188 12.23 -14.79 2.53
C ALA A 188 12.17 -13.28 2.26
N LYS A 189 11.88 -12.49 3.30
CA LYS A 189 11.77 -11.03 3.16
C LYS A 189 13.08 -10.46 2.64
N PRO A 190 13.04 -9.62 1.58
CA PRO A 190 14.23 -8.91 1.12
C PRO A 190 14.85 -8.04 2.22
N VAL A 191 16.16 -7.86 2.16
CA VAL A 191 16.90 -7.05 3.13
C VAL A 191 17.46 -5.81 2.46
N TRP A 192 17.19 -4.63 3.05
CA TRP A 192 17.73 -3.37 2.60
C TRP A 192 18.99 -2.98 3.37
N GLN A 193 20.02 -2.57 2.65
CA GLN A 193 21.22 -1.88 3.16
C GLN A 193 21.18 -0.44 2.66
N ARG A 194 21.63 0.51 3.49
CA ARG A 194 21.54 1.94 3.17
C ARG A 194 22.75 2.49 2.44
N GLU A 195 23.93 2.00 2.74
CA GLU A 195 25.22 2.51 2.23
C GLU A 195 26.15 1.34 1.88
N PRO A 196 26.33 1.02 0.57
CA PRO A 196 25.56 1.55 -0.55
C PRO A 196 24.08 1.18 -0.47
N LEU A 197 23.21 1.85 -1.22
CA LEU A 197 21.81 1.47 -1.27
C LEU A 197 21.69 0.14 -2.01
N ARG A 198 21.51 -0.93 -1.27
CA ARG A 198 21.50 -2.31 -1.76
C ARG A 198 20.26 -3.03 -1.28
N VAL A 199 19.76 -3.94 -2.10
CA VAL A 199 18.72 -4.88 -1.72
C VAL A 199 19.16 -6.30 -2.00
N THR A 200 19.00 -7.18 -1.00
CA THR A 200 19.32 -8.62 -1.11
C THR A 200 18.02 -9.41 -1.09
N PHE A 201 17.88 -10.31 -2.04
CA PHE A 201 16.76 -11.24 -2.16
C PHE A 201 17.21 -12.65 -1.76
N HIS A 202 16.32 -13.35 -1.07
CA HIS A 202 16.55 -14.73 -0.61
C HIS A 202 15.48 -15.65 -1.18
N PRO A 203 15.55 -16.03 -2.47
CA PRO A 203 14.56 -16.89 -3.10
C PRO A 203 14.65 -18.31 -2.52
N ALA A 204 13.49 -18.94 -2.30
CA ALA A 204 13.43 -20.27 -1.74
C ALA A 204 14.15 -21.28 -2.65
N GLY A 205 15.08 -22.05 -2.08
CA GLY A 205 15.82 -23.10 -2.80
C GLY A 205 16.90 -22.59 -3.80
N GLN A 206 17.27 -21.30 -3.74
CA GLN A 206 18.28 -20.69 -4.59
C GLN A 206 19.26 -19.86 -3.76
N ALA A 207 20.41 -19.51 -4.36
CA ALA A 207 21.36 -18.60 -3.76
C ALA A 207 20.76 -17.18 -3.63
N GLU A 208 21.21 -16.45 -2.65
CA GLU A 208 20.86 -15.06 -2.49
C GLU A 208 21.41 -14.20 -3.64
N VAL A 209 20.71 -13.12 -3.94
CA VAL A 209 21.08 -12.21 -5.03
C VAL A 209 20.95 -10.78 -4.53
N SER A 210 22.02 -10.01 -4.69
CA SER A 210 22.08 -8.61 -4.28
C SER A 210 22.16 -7.65 -5.45
N PHE A 211 21.54 -6.48 -5.28
CA PHE A 211 21.54 -5.42 -6.29
C PHE A 211 21.80 -4.07 -5.63
N ASP A 212 22.74 -3.31 -6.17
CA ASP A 212 22.94 -1.92 -5.82
C ASP A 212 22.02 -1.03 -6.65
N LEU A 213 21.32 -0.13 -5.98
CA LEU A 213 20.46 0.85 -6.63
C LEU A 213 21.24 2.14 -6.85
N VAL A 214 21.40 2.50 -8.13
CA VAL A 214 22.10 3.73 -8.55
C VAL A 214 21.12 4.58 -9.36
N GLY A 215 20.61 5.63 -8.77
CA GLY A 215 19.57 6.45 -9.38
C GLY A 215 18.28 5.64 -9.60
N MET A 216 17.84 5.51 -10.86
CA MET A 216 16.65 4.74 -11.25
C MET A 216 17.00 3.37 -11.86
N SER A 217 18.20 2.87 -11.61
CA SER A 217 18.69 1.60 -12.13
C SER A 217 19.18 0.71 -11.01
N ALA A 218 19.20 -0.59 -11.25
CA ALA A 218 19.77 -1.58 -10.35
C ALA A 218 20.90 -2.34 -11.05
N VAL A 219 22.01 -2.52 -10.37
CA VAL A 219 23.19 -3.23 -10.83
C VAL A 219 23.36 -4.47 -9.97
N LEU A 220 23.54 -5.63 -10.61
CA LEU A 220 23.83 -6.88 -9.91
C LEU A 220 25.18 -6.74 -9.20
N VAL A 221 25.21 -7.11 -7.93
CA VAL A 221 26.45 -7.25 -7.18
C VAL A 221 26.92 -8.68 -7.39
N GLU A 222 28.02 -8.82 -8.16
CA GLU A 222 28.73 -10.07 -8.23
C GLU A 222 29.60 -10.15 -6.97
N ASP A 223 29.44 -11.22 -6.19
CA ASP A 223 30.38 -11.53 -5.12
C ASP A 223 31.71 -11.79 -5.84
N GLY A 224 32.60 -10.79 -5.78
CA GLY A 224 33.94 -10.95 -6.33
C GLY A 224 34.55 -12.18 -5.69
N ASP A 225 35.01 -13.11 -6.53
CA ASP A 225 35.90 -14.16 -6.10
C ASP A 225 36.98 -13.47 -5.23
N ALA A 226 36.99 -13.79 -3.95
CA ALA A 226 38.11 -13.41 -3.09
C ALA A 226 39.32 -14.04 -3.79
N GLU A 227 40.08 -13.23 -4.53
CA GLU A 227 41.38 -13.64 -5.00
C GLU A 227 42.15 -14.04 -3.74
N ASP A 228 42.34 -15.35 -3.61
CA ASP A 228 43.17 -15.98 -2.60
C ASP A 228 44.63 -15.57 -2.93
N ASP A 229 44.97 -14.34 -2.55
CA ASP A 229 46.35 -13.89 -2.49
C ASP A 229 47.01 -14.59 -1.29
N THR A 230 47.28 -15.88 -1.48
CA THR A 230 48.24 -16.58 -0.61
C THR A 230 49.65 -16.30 -1.10
N PRO A 231 50.51 -15.68 -0.29
CA PRO A 231 51.92 -15.41 -0.60
C PRO A 231 52.78 -16.68 -0.68
#